data_452c7b2e81b3da883e61b3077fcbffb4
#
_entry.id   452c7b2e81b3da883e61b3077fcbffb4
#
_cell.length_a   1.000
_cell.length_b   1.000
_cell.length_c   1.000
_cell.angle_alpha   90.00
_cell.angle_beta   90.00
_cell.angle_gamma   90.00
#
_symmetry.space_group_name_H-M   'P 1'
#
loop_
_entity.id
_entity.type
_entity.pdbx_description
1 polymer ?
#
loop_
_entity_poly.entity_id
_entity_poly.type
_entity_poly.pdbx_seq_one_letter_code
_entity_poly.pdbx_strand_id
1 'polypeptide(L)'
;LSRRQRQMCIRDRYNMGIDNIITFDAHDPRVVNAIPLNGFENVMPSYQFIKGILKNVKDLTIDAEHLMIISPDEGATNRAIYLANVLGVDMGMFYKRRDFSKVVDGRNPIVAHEFLGSNVEGKDVLIIDDMISSGESMIDTARELKKRKANRIFVVSTFGLFTNGFASFDKAYEEGLIYRVVTTNLIYQSHELLSKEYYISCDMSKYIAYII
;
A
#
# COMPACT_ATOMS: atom_id res chain seq x y z
N LEU A 1 -12.70 15.38 -4.79
CA LEU A 1 -14.13 15.10 -4.53
C LEU A 1 -14.34 14.77 -3.06
N SER A 2 -15.39 15.35 -2.44
CA SER A 2 -15.78 15.02 -1.07
C SER A 2 -16.25 13.54 -0.98
N ARG A 3 -16.28 12.97 0.25
CA ARG A 3 -16.82 11.61 0.48
C ARG A 3 -18.26 11.48 -0.04
N ARG A 4 -19.09 12.51 0.16
CA ARG A 4 -20.48 12.55 -0.35
C ARG A 4 -20.53 12.47 -1.88
N GLN A 5 -19.67 13.21 -2.58
CA GLN A 5 -19.63 13.19 -4.05
C GLN A 5 -19.21 11.81 -4.61
N ARG A 6 -18.25 11.12 -3.96
CA ARG A 6 -17.86 9.76 -4.37
C ARG A 6 -19.02 8.77 -4.19
N GLN A 7 -19.74 8.85 -3.09
CA GLN A 7 -20.90 8.01 -2.85
C GLN A 7 -22.04 8.30 -3.85
N MET A 8 -22.25 9.57 -4.24
CA MET A 8 -23.17 9.94 -5.31
C MET A 8 -22.80 9.30 -6.64
N CYS A 9 -21.52 9.36 -7.04
CA CYS A 9 -21.07 8.74 -8.30
C CYS A 9 -21.29 7.23 -8.34
N ILE A 10 -21.13 6.51 -7.23
CA ILE A 10 -21.42 5.07 -7.15
C ILE A 10 -22.93 4.84 -7.31
N ARG A 11 -23.74 5.63 -6.62
CA ARG A 11 -25.20 5.52 -6.70
C ARG A 11 -25.75 5.89 -8.07
N ASP A 12 -25.12 6.84 -8.75
CA ASP A 12 -25.49 7.20 -10.13
C ASP A 12 -25.25 6.04 -11.09
N ARG A 13 -24.14 5.31 -10.96
CA ARG A 13 -23.87 4.09 -11.74
C ARG A 13 -24.94 3.02 -11.49
N TYR A 14 -25.31 2.81 -10.23
CA TYR A 14 -26.41 1.92 -9.88
C TYR A 14 -27.72 2.31 -10.55
N ASN A 15 -28.08 3.60 -10.50
CA ASN A 15 -29.30 4.12 -11.13
C ASN A 15 -29.27 4.02 -12.67
N MET A 16 -28.11 3.85 -13.27
CA MET A 16 -27.90 3.58 -14.70
C MET A 16 -28.08 2.09 -15.05
N GLY A 17 -28.42 1.24 -14.09
CA GLY A 17 -28.65 -0.20 -14.31
C GLY A 17 -27.39 -1.06 -14.24
N ILE A 18 -26.32 -0.58 -13.55
CA ILE A 18 -25.13 -1.41 -13.30
C ILE A 18 -25.39 -2.27 -12.07
N ASP A 19 -25.55 -3.57 -12.26
CA ASP A 19 -25.91 -4.49 -11.19
C ASP A 19 -24.72 -4.95 -10.35
N ASN A 20 -23.52 -5.03 -10.94
CA ASN A 20 -22.31 -5.48 -10.27
C ASN A 20 -21.16 -4.49 -10.47
N ILE A 21 -20.48 -4.17 -9.38
CA ILE A 21 -19.28 -3.33 -9.38
C ILE A 21 -18.16 -4.12 -8.71
N ILE A 22 -17.06 -4.30 -9.43
CA ILE A 22 -15.84 -4.90 -8.89
C ILE A 22 -14.78 -3.81 -8.78
N THR A 23 -14.17 -3.68 -7.63
CA THR A 23 -13.03 -2.78 -7.41
C THR A 23 -11.87 -3.54 -6.76
N PHE A 24 -10.67 -2.99 -6.90
CA PHE A 24 -9.49 -3.51 -6.21
C PHE A 24 -9.09 -2.54 -5.11
N ASP A 25 -8.85 -3.08 -3.91
CA ASP A 25 -8.30 -2.40 -2.75
C ASP A 25 -8.90 -0.99 -2.53
N ALA A 26 -10.20 -0.94 -2.31
CA ALA A 26 -10.90 0.32 -2.07
C ALA A 26 -10.28 1.04 -0.86
N HIS A 27 -9.98 2.32 -1.00
CA HIS A 27 -9.40 3.15 0.06
C HIS A 27 -10.21 3.09 1.36
N ASP A 28 -11.53 3.10 1.25
CA ASP A 28 -12.45 2.87 2.35
C ASP A 28 -13.33 1.64 2.02
N PRO A 29 -13.11 0.49 2.67
CA PRO A 29 -13.86 -0.73 2.37
C PRO A 29 -15.36 -0.61 2.66
N ARG A 30 -15.79 0.38 3.46
CA ARG A 30 -17.21 0.66 3.73
C ARG A 30 -17.97 1.17 2.51
N VAL A 31 -17.28 1.43 1.40
CA VAL A 31 -17.92 1.80 0.12
C VAL A 31 -18.93 0.75 -0.35
N VAL A 32 -18.77 -0.51 0.03
CA VAL A 32 -19.74 -1.60 -0.26
C VAL A 32 -21.13 -1.30 0.30
N ASN A 33 -21.22 -0.54 1.39
CA ASN A 33 -22.50 -0.16 2.01
C ASN A 33 -23.26 0.91 1.21
N ALA A 34 -22.65 1.51 0.19
CA ALA A 34 -23.33 2.50 -0.66
C ALA A 34 -24.36 1.84 -1.60
N ILE A 35 -24.24 0.54 -1.85
CA ILE A 35 -25.12 -0.24 -2.75
C ILE A 35 -25.51 -1.55 -2.05
N PRO A 36 -26.41 -1.49 -1.07
CA PRO A 36 -26.71 -2.67 -0.24
C PRO A 36 -27.50 -3.76 -0.94
N LEU A 37 -28.11 -3.47 -2.10
CA LEU A 37 -29.00 -4.40 -2.82
C LEU A 37 -28.34 -5.04 -4.05
N ASN A 38 -27.17 -4.58 -4.46
CA ASN A 38 -26.44 -5.06 -5.63
C ASN A 38 -25.03 -5.51 -5.28
N GLY A 39 -24.41 -6.27 -6.20
CA GLY A 39 -23.06 -6.77 -6.02
C GLY A 39 -22.04 -5.63 -6.03
N PHE A 40 -21.38 -5.39 -4.91
CA PHE A 40 -20.16 -4.56 -4.85
C PHE A 40 -19.05 -5.40 -4.21
N GLU A 41 -18.07 -5.76 -5.00
CA GLU A 41 -16.95 -6.57 -4.56
C GLU A 41 -15.68 -5.75 -4.47
N ASN A 42 -15.00 -5.84 -3.33
CA ASN A 42 -13.68 -5.26 -3.10
C ASN A 42 -12.64 -6.38 -3.03
N VAL A 43 -11.82 -6.47 -4.06
CA VAL A 43 -10.85 -7.56 -4.24
C VAL A 43 -9.46 -7.10 -3.80
N MET A 44 -8.78 -7.93 -3.01
CA MET A 44 -7.42 -7.63 -2.54
C MET A 44 -6.37 -8.30 -3.44
N PRO A 45 -5.35 -7.57 -3.93
CA PRO A 45 -4.31 -8.11 -4.81
C PRO A 45 -3.18 -8.85 -4.07
N SER A 46 -3.38 -9.21 -2.80
CA SER A 46 -2.34 -9.74 -1.90
C SER A 46 -1.60 -10.95 -2.48
N TYR A 47 -2.33 -11.90 -3.11
CA TYR A 47 -1.70 -13.05 -3.77
C TYR A 47 -0.75 -12.63 -4.90
N GLN A 48 -1.14 -11.62 -5.69
CA GLN A 48 -0.31 -11.16 -6.80
C GLN A 48 0.95 -10.44 -6.31
N PHE A 49 0.87 -9.72 -5.20
CA PHE A 49 2.03 -9.12 -4.55
C PHE A 49 3.03 -10.18 -4.13
N ILE A 50 2.60 -11.17 -3.37
CA ILE A 50 3.47 -12.25 -2.90
C ILE A 50 4.09 -13.01 -4.06
N LYS A 51 3.29 -13.37 -5.07
CA LYS A 51 3.78 -14.02 -6.28
C LYS A 51 4.82 -13.17 -7.02
N GLY A 52 4.55 -11.85 -7.16
CA GLY A 52 5.47 -10.92 -7.81
C GLY A 52 6.79 -10.79 -7.05
N ILE A 53 6.73 -10.66 -5.73
CA ILE A 53 7.92 -10.56 -4.88
C ILE A 53 8.75 -11.85 -4.97
N LEU A 54 8.15 -13.03 -4.74
CA LEU A 54 8.84 -14.32 -4.76
C LEU A 54 9.41 -14.67 -6.13
N LYS A 55 8.82 -14.19 -7.21
CA LYS A 55 9.38 -14.36 -8.56
C LYS A 55 10.70 -13.61 -8.73
N ASN A 56 10.82 -12.42 -8.15
CA ASN A 56 11.95 -11.51 -8.32
C ASN A 56 12.98 -11.56 -7.19
N VAL A 57 12.58 -12.02 -5.99
CA VAL A 57 13.42 -12.10 -4.78
C VAL A 57 13.38 -13.52 -4.26
N LYS A 58 14.35 -14.34 -4.67
CA LYS A 58 14.37 -15.79 -4.40
C LYS A 58 14.76 -16.17 -2.98
N ASP A 59 15.44 -15.26 -2.30
CA ASP A 59 15.98 -15.44 -0.95
C ASP A 59 15.10 -14.80 0.14
N LEU A 60 13.87 -14.40 -0.20
CA LEU A 60 12.91 -13.91 0.78
C LEU A 60 12.35 -15.09 1.59
N THR A 61 12.54 -15.06 2.91
CA THR A 61 11.98 -16.03 3.84
C THR A 61 10.68 -15.47 4.45
N ILE A 62 9.59 -16.24 4.32
CA ILE A 62 8.28 -15.84 4.82
C ILE A 62 7.98 -16.64 6.09
N ASP A 63 8.34 -16.07 7.22
CA ASP A 63 8.02 -16.55 8.56
C ASP A 63 8.06 -15.38 9.56
N ALA A 64 7.61 -15.63 10.79
CA ALA A 64 7.52 -14.61 11.83
C ALA A 64 8.90 -14.12 12.35
N GLU A 65 9.97 -14.86 12.11
CA GLU A 65 11.32 -14.47 12.54
C GLU A 65 11.97 -13.52 11.52
N HIS A 66 11.69 -13.72 10.22
CA HIS A 66 12.40 -13.03 9.13
C HIS A 66 11.59 -11.94 8.45
N LEU A 67 10.25 -11.97 8.54
CA LEU A 67 9.38 -11.03 7.83
C LEU A 67 8.37 -10.36 8.77
N MET A 68 8.12 -9.07 8.54
CA MET A 68 7.06 -8.33 9.22
C MET A 68 6.30 -7.45 8.22
N ILE A 69 4.99 -7.35 8.38
CA ILE A 69 4.14 -6.43 7.61
C ILE A 69 4.00 -5.12 8.37
N ILE A 70 4.16 -4.01 7.68
CA ILE A 70 4.13 -2.67 8.27
C ILE A 70 3.00 -1.84 7.65
N SER A 71 2.15 -1.30 8.52
CA SER A 71 1.20 -0.25 8.16
C SER A 71 1.87 1.12 8.31
N PRO A 72 1.93 1.95 7.25
CA PRO A 72 2.57 3.28 7.33
C PRO A 72 1.76 4.28 8.15
N ASP A 73 0.47 4.01 8.38
CA ASP A 73 -0.44 4.79 9.22
C ASP A 73 -1.69 4.00 9.60
N GLU A 74 -2.64 4.65 10.29
CA GLU A 74 -3.89 4.01 10.74
C GLU A 74 -4.78 3.56 9.59
N GLY A 75 -4.77 4.28 8.45
CA GLY A 75 -5.62 4.00 7.29
C GLY A 75 -5.31 2.67 6.63
N ALA A 76 -4.04 2.27 6.61
CA ALA A 76 -3.58 1.04 5.99
C ALA A 76 -3.63 -0.19 6.91
N THR A 77 -4.02 -0.02 8.20
CA THR A 77 -3.95 -1.08 9.22
C THR A 77 -4.72 -2.35 8.82
N ASN A 78 -5.94 -2.21 8.31
CA ASN A 78 -6.77 -3.37 7.95
C ASN A 78 -6.13 -4.22 6.84
N ARG A 79 -5.50 -3.61 5.83
CA ARG A 79 -4.82 -4.36 4.77
C ARG A 79 -3.53 -4.99 5.25
N ALA A 80 -2.83 -4.33 6.19
CA ALA A 80 -1.65 -4.90 6.83
C ALA A 80 -2.00 -6.13 7.68
N ILE A 81 -3.06 -6.06 8.50
CA ILE A 81 -3.60 -7.19 9.26
C ILE A 81 -3.97 -8.34 8.33
N TYR A 82 -4.71 -8.05 7.24
CA TYR A 82 -5.10 -9.07 6.29
C TYR A 82 -3.89 -9.80 5.69
N LEU A 83 -2.89 -9.05 5.21
CA LEU A 83 -1.70 -9.64 4.60
C LEU A 83 -0.86 -10.42 5.64
N ALA A 84 -0.69 -9.88 6.84
CA ALA A 84 0.04 -10.55 7.92
C ALA A 84 -0.61 -11.89 8.31
N ASN A 85 -1.94 -11.91 8.43
CA ASN A 85 -2.69 -13.14 8.71
C ASN A 85 -2.57 -14.18 7.60
N VAL A 86 -2.64 -13.75 6.33
CA VAL A 86 -2.46 -14.65 5.18
C VAL A 86 -1.07 -15.28 5.16
N LEU A 87 -0.04 -14.54 5.58
CA LEU A 87 1.35 -15.01 5.57
C LEU A 87 1.77 -15.68 6.89
N GLY A 88 0.98 -15.57 7.96
CA GLY A 88 1.33 -16.08 9.28
C GLY A 88 2.51 -15.34 9.93
N VAL A 89 2.62 -14.04 9.69
CA VAL A 89 3.72 -13.19 10.20
C VAL A 89 3.19 -12.06 11.09
N ASP A 90 4.08 -11.44 11.86
CA ASP A 90 3.74 -10.28 12.69
C ASP A 90 3.44 -9.04 11.85
N MET A 91 2.67 -8.12 12.43
CA MET A 91 2.51 -6.78 11.89
C MET A 91 2.93 -5.70 12.90
N GLY A 92 3.37 -4.56 12.35
CA GLY A 92 3.55 -3.32 13.08
C GLY A 92 2.87 -2.17 12.38
N MET A 93 2.67 -1.07 13.07
CA MET A 93 2.09 0.14 12.48
C MET A 93 2.79 1.40 12.98
N PHE A 94 2.75 2.44 12.16
CA PHE A 94 3.14 3.77 12.57
C PHE A 94 1.92 4.60 12.92
N TYR A 95 1.98 5.23 14.08
CA TYR A 95 0.99 6.20 14.53
C TYR A 95 1.54 7.61 14.37
N LYS A 96 0.89 8.42 13.52
CA LYS A 96 1.25 9.82 13.26
C LYS A 96 0.44 10.73 14.19
N ARG A 97 1.01 11.08 15.35
CA ARG A 97 0.40 12.06 16.23
C ARG A 97 0.57 13.46 15.66
N ARG A 98 -0.55 14.14 15.40
CA ARG A 98 -0.59 15.50 14.87
C ARG A 98 -0.84 16.49 15.99
N ASP A 99 -0.20 17.65 15.91
CA ASP A 99 -0.50 18.79 16.77
C ASP A 99 -1.69 19.57 16.18
N PHE A 100 -2.86 19.32 16.72
CA PHE A 100 -4.08 20.01 16.30
C PHE A 100 -4.17 21.46 16.82
N SER A 101 -3.26 21.90 17.68
CA SER A 101 -3.18 23.28 18.17
C SER A 101 -2.54 24.24 17.15
N LYS A 102 -1.86 23.71 16.13
CA LYS A 102 -1.13 24.46 15.12
C LYS A 102 -1.53 24.05 13.71
N VAL A 103 -1.55 25.03 12.83
CA VAL A 103 -1.73 24.81 11.38
C VAL A 103 -0.54 25.45 10.68
N VAL A 104 0.24 24.65 9.96
CA VAL A 104 1.37 25.11 9.14
C VAL A 104 1.08 24.67 7.70
N ASP A 105 1.08 25.60 6.76
CA ASP A 105 0.78 25.37 5.34
C ASP A 105 -0.53 24.58 5.10
N GLY A 106 -1.58 24.92 5.91
CA GLY A 106 -2.90 24.29 5.81
C GLY A 106 -2.98 22.87 6.38
N ARG A 107 -1.95 22.40 7.09
CA ARG A 107 -1.89 21.06 7.70
C ARG A 107 -1.47 21.14 9.16
N ASN A 108 -1.96 20.21 9.97
CA ASN A 108 -1.49 20.04 11.34
C ASN A 108 -0.12 19.33 11.31
N PRO A 109 0.93 19.90 11.90
CA PRO A 109 2.26 19.29 11.89
C PRO A 109 2.27 17.95 12.65
N ILE A 110 3.06 16.99 12.15
CA ILE A 110 3.30 15.72 12.84
C ILE A 110 4.29 15.97 13.97
N VAL A 111 3.89 15.71 15.21
CA VAL A 111 4.74 15.90 16.42
C VAL A 111 5.39 14.61 16.89
N ALA A 112 4.85 13.46 16.50
CA ALA A 112 5.46 12.17 16.79
C ALA A 112 5.08 11.14 15.72
N HIS A 113 6.05 10.29 15.40
CA HIS A 113 5.91 9.15 14.51
C HIS A 113 6.27 7.91 15.35
N GLU A 114 5.27 7.40 16.07
CA GLU A 114 5.43 6.30 17.02
C GLU A 114 5.23 4.96 16.31
N PHE A 115 6.13 4.02 16.56
CA PHE A 115 6.01 2.65 16.07
C PHE A 115 5.36 1.77 17.12
N LEU A 116 4.32 1.07 16.71
CA LEU A 116 3.60 0.07 17.51
C LEU A 116 3.77 -1.30 16.87
N GLY A 117 4.47 -2.20 17.52
CA GLY A 117 4.74 -3.55 17.00
C GLY A 117 5.93 -4.21 17.69
N SER A 118 6.19 -5.45 17.28
CA SER A 118 7.35 -6.22 17.72
C SER A 118 8.67 -5.66 17.18
N ASN A 119 9.81 -6.15 17.64
CA ASN A 119 11.12 -5.73 17.13
C ASN A 119 11.28 -6.06 15.64
N VAL A 120 11.71 -5.07 14.86
CA VAL A 120 11.97 -5.19 13.41
C VAL A 120 13.44 -5.41 13.09
N GLU A 121 14.33 -5.39 14.09
CA GLU A 121 15.77 -5.50 13.88
C GLU A 121 16.13 -6.80 13.15
N GLY A 122 16.83 -6.69 12.03
CA GLY A 122 17.26 -7.81 11.19
C GLY A 122 16.18 -8.42 10.31
N LYS A 123 14.90 -8.06 10.47
CA LYS A 123 13.79 -8.58 9.65
C LYS A 123 13.68 -7.83 8.32
N ASP A 124 13.24 -8.53 7.30
CA ASP A 124 12.69 -7.93 6.09
C ASP A 124 11.31 -7.35 6.42
N VAL A 125 10.95 -6.21 5.83
CA VAL A 125 9.67 -5.58 6.11
C VAL A 125 8.95 -5.21 4.82
N LEU A 126 7.63 -5.48 4.76
CA LEU A 126 6.74 -5.03 3.70
C LEU A 126 5.87 -3.89 4.24
N ILE A 127 6.11 -2.67 3.76
CA ILE A 127 5.19 -1.54 4.00
C ILE A 127 4.07 -1.66 2.98
N ILE A 128 2.82 -1.76 3.44
CA ILE A 128 1.67 -1.94 2.55
C ILE A 128 0.66 -0.81 2.67
N ASP A 129 0.19 -0.31 1.51
CA ASP A 129 -0.89 0.67 1.42
C ASP A 129 -1.73 0.44 0.15
N ASP A 130 -2.85 1.16 -0.02
CA ASP A 130 -3.65 1.10 -1.25
C ASP A 130 -2.99 1.85 -2.40
N MET A 131 -2.39 3.02 -2.14
CA MET A 131 -1.78 3.82 -3.20
C MET A 131 -0.49 4.51 -2.76
N ILE A 132 0.43 4.63 -3.71
CA ILE A 132 1.56 5.55 -3.65
C ILE A 132 1.17 6.81 -4.41
N SER A 133 0.90 7.90 -3.69
CA SER A 133 0.70 9.22 -4.31
C SER A 133 2.06 9.90 -4.53
N SER A 134 2.52 10.79 -3.66
CA SER A 134 3.88 11.36 -3.73
C SER A 134 4.97 10.39 -3.27
N GLY A 135 4.62 9.41 -2.45
CA GLY A 135 5.55 8.45 -1.86
C GLY A 135 6.25 8.91 -0.59
N GLU A 136 6.12 10.17 -0.20
CA GLU A 136 6.80 10.73 0.99
C GLU A 136 6.50 9.92 2.26
N SER A 137 5.25 9.56 2.49
CA SER A 137 4.84 8.77 3.66
C SER A 137 5.54 7.41 3.72
N MET A 138 5.72 6.76 2.57
CA MET A 138 6.40 5.46 2.47
C MET A 138 7.90 5.59 2.74
N ILE A 139 8.53 6.64 2.19
CA ILE A 139 9.95 6.90 2.35
C ILE A 139 10.26 7.30 3.81
N ASP A 140 9.40 8.11 4.43
CA ASP A 140 9.56 8.47 5.85
C ASP A 140 9.40 7.25 6.77
N THR A 141 8.43 6.39 6.47
CA THR A 141 8.26 5.11 7.17
C THR A 141 9.49 4.22 7.00
N ALA A 142 10.04 4.13 5.78
CA ALA A 142 11.26 3.38 5.51
C ALA A 142 12.47 3.93 6.30
N ARG A 143 12.62 5.25 6.41
CA ARG A 143 13.65 5.89 7.22
C ARG A 143 13.56 5.50 8.70
N GLU A 144 12.34 5.53 9.26
CA GLU A 144 12.12 5.15 10.64
C GLU A 144 12.40 3.66 10.90
N LEU A 145 12.07 2.79 9.93
CA LEU A 145 12.38 1.36 10.00
C LEU A 145 13.88 1.08 9.90
N LYS A 146 14.62 1.83 9.05
CA LYS A 146 16.09 1.72 8.98
C LYS A 146 16.77 2.16 10.27
N LYS A 147 16.28 3.21 10.95
CA LYS A 147 16.77 3.58 12.29
C LYS A 147 16.59 2.45 13.30
N ARG A 148 15.58 1.60 13.12
CA ARG A 148 15.29 0.40 13.93
C ARG A 148 16.01 -0.84 13.41
N LYS A 149 16.95 -0.67 12.47
CA LYS A 149 17.78 -1.72 11.87
C LYS A 149 16.99 -2.81 11.12
N ALA A 150 15.86 -2.46 10.52
CA ALA A 150 15.21 -3.35 9.58
C ALA A 150 16.18 -3.68 8.42
N ASN A 151 16.14 -4.94 7.96
CA ASN A 151 17.02 -5.44 6.90
C ASN A 151 16.61 -4.83 5.54
N ARG A 152 15.84 -5.53 4.74
CA ARG A 152 15.31 -5.04 3.45
C ARG A 152 13.93 -4.46 3.63
N ILE A 153 13.66 -3.34 2.94
CA ILE A 153 12.37 -2.68 3.00
C ILE A 153 11.72 -2.73 1.63
N PHE A 154 10.56 -3.37 1.57
CA PHE A 154 9.70 -3.45 0.41
C PHE A 154 8.56 -2.45 0.58
N VAL A 155 8.30 -1.63 -0.42
CA VAL A 155 7.14 -0.74 -0.49
C VAL A 155 6.12 -1.36 -1.42
N VAL A 156 4.95 -1.73 -0.90
CA VAL A 156 3.93 -2.48 -1.63
C VAL A 156 2.65 -1.67 -1.69
N SER A 157 2.07 -1.51 -2.88
CA SER A 157 0.84 -0.75 -3.05
C SER A 157 0.04 -1.25 -4.26
N THR A 158 -1.27 -1.17 -4.17
CA THR A 158 -2.15 -1.52 -5.29
C THR A 158 -2.00 -0.53 -6.44
N PHE A 159 -1.96 0.78 -6.15
CA PHE A 159 -1.89 1.82 -7.17
C PHE A 159 -0.62 2.68 -7.01
N GLY A 160 0.28 2.60 -7.96
CA GLY A 160 1.49 3.44 -8.02
C GLY A 160 1.26 4.69 -8.86
N LEU A 161 0.73 5.77 -8.28
CA LEU A 161 0.45 7.02 -9.01
C LEU A 161 1.70 7.84 -9.26
N PHE A 162 2.66 7.86 -8.31
CA PHE A 162 3.92 8.60 -8.38
C PHE A 162 3.75 10.05 -8.86
N THR A 163 2.82 10.78 -8.21
CA THR A 163 2.40 12.13 -8.64
C THR A 163 3.53 13.15 -8.69
N ASN A 164 4.62 12.95 -7.94
CA ASN A 164 5.80 13.80 -7.89
C ASN A 164 6.99 13.22 -8.68
N GLY A 165 6.73 12.23 -9.56
CA GLY A 165 7.77 11.51 -10.29
C GLY A 165 8.54 10.52 -9.41
N PHE A 166 9.72 10.08 -9.88
CA PHE A 166 10.45 8.96 -9.28
C PHE A 166 11.70 9.39 -8.50
N ALA A 167 12.12 10.66 -8.58
CA ALA A 167 13.38 11.15 -8.03
C ALA A 167 13.56 10.83 -6.52
N SER A 168 12.49 10.91 -5.74
CA SER A 168 12.52 10.58 -4.30
C SER A 168 12.73 9.08 -4.05
N PHE A 169 12.16 8.22 -4.90
CA PHE A 169 12.36 6.77 -4.84
C PHE A 169 13.74 6.36 -5.35
N ASP A 170 14.22 6.99 -6.44
CA ASP A 170 15.57 6.78 -6.96
C ASP A 170 16.60 7.06 -5.86
N LYS A 171 16.48 8.21 -5.21
CA LYS A 171 17.35 8.59 -4.09
C LYS A 171 17.24 7.62 -2.91
N ALA A 172 16.02 7.24 -2.53
CA ALA A 172 15.80 6.30 -1.43
C ALA A 172 16.39 4.90 -1.72
N TYR A 173 16.39 4.47 -2.98
CA TYR A 173 17.02 3.24 -3.41
C TYR A 173 18.56 3.34 -3.38
N GLU A 174 19.13 4.41 -3.90
CA GLU A 174 20.58 4.69 -3.88
C GLU A 174 21.12 4.78 -2.45
N GLU A 175 20.35 5.37 -1.53
CA GLU A 175 20.69 5.44 -0.10
C GLU A 175 20.48 4.12 0.66
N GLY A 176 19.96 3.07 0.01
CA GLY A 176 19.65 1.78 0.63
C GLY A 176 18.49 1.83 1.63
N LEU A 177 17.66 2.87 1.58
CA LEU A 177 16.46 2.99 2.42
C LEU A 177 15.36 2.01 2.00
N ILE A 178 15.19 1.81 0.69
CA ILE A 178 14.22 0.86 0.13
C ILE A 178 14.96 -0.19 -0.70
N TYR A 179 14.42 -1.41 -0.74
CA TYR A 179 14.97 -2.49 -1.54
C TYR A 179 14.17 -2.69 -2.82
N ARG A 180 12.85 -2.73 -2.74
CA ARG A 180 11.95 -2.87 -3.90
C ARG A 180 10.69 -2.05 -3.70
N VAL A 181 10.13 -1.58 -4.82
CA VAL A 181 8.79 -0.98 -4.90
C VAL A 181 7.93 -1.89 -5.75
N VAL A 182 6.80 -2.31 -5.22
CA VAL A 182 5.94 -3.33 -5.82
C VAL A 182 4.55 -2.74 -6.01
N THR A 183 4.08 -2.64 -7.25
CA THR A 183 2.69 -2.22 -7.51
C THR A 183 2.03 -3.10 -8.56
N THR A 184 0.72 -2.99 -8.69
CA THR A 184 -0.02 -3.69 -9.74
C THR A 184 -0.02 -2.88 -11.04
N ASN A 185 -0.36 -3.55 -12.16
CA ASN A 185 -0.60 -2.91 -13.45
C ASN A 185 -2.08 -2.49 -13.65
N LEU A 186 -2.81 -2.24 -12.56
CA LEU A 186 -4.21 -1.76 -12.62
C LEU A 186 -4.34 -0.31 -13.11
N ILE A 187 -3.24 0.44 -13.08
CA ILE A 187 -3.13 1.77 -13.67
C ILE A 187 -1.94 1.81 -14.64
N TYR A 188 -1.89 2.85 -15.46
CA TYR A 188 -0.81 3.03 -16.42
C TYR A 188 0.56 3.07 -15.72
N GLN A 189 1.50 2.33 -16.29
CA GLN A 189 2.89 2.28 -15.87
C GLN A 189 3.77 2.79 -17.00
N SER A 190 4.53 3.87 -16.77
CA SER A 190 5.42 4.43 -17.78
C SER A 190 6.61 3.50 -18.08
N HIS A 191 7.17 3.59 -19.27
CA HIS A 191 8.41 2.87 -19.61
C HIS A 191 9.56 3.22 -18.65
N GLU A 192 9.64 4.47 -18.22
CA GLU A 192 10.62 4.90 -17.22
C GLU A 192 10.46 4.11 -15.92
N LEU A 193 9.24 4.00 -15.37
CA LEU A 193 8.97 3.24 -14.16
C LEU A 193 9.35 1.76 -14.31
N LEU A 194 8.94 1.15 -15.42
CA LEU A 194 9.22 -0.26 -15.71
C LEU A 194 10.72 -0.57 -15.90
N SER A 195 11.53 0.44 -16.21
CA SER A 195 12.99 0.30 -16.35
C SER A 195 13.76 0.44 -15.03
N LYS A 196 13.10 0.87 -13.93
CA LYS A 196 13.77 1.03 -12.63
C LYS A 196 14.12 -0.31 -12.04
N GLU A 197 15.36 -0.50 -11.64
CA GLU A 197 15.87 -1.75 -11.05
C GLU A 197 15.12 -2.16 -9.78
N TYR A 198 14.70 -1.18 -8.98
CA TYR A 198 13.97 -1.43 -7.75
C TYR A 198 12.48 -1.76 -7.95
N TYR A 199 11.97 -1.62 -9.18
CA TYR A 199 10.53 -1.73 -9.42
C TYR A 199 10.09 -3.13 -9.82
N ILE A 200 8.99 -3.60 -9.23
CA ILE A 200 8.33 -4.86 -9.55
C ILE A 200 6.88 -4.57 -9.92
N SER A 201 6.52 -4.87 -11.17
CA SER A 201 5.13 -4.81 -11.63
C SER A 201 4.43 -6.15 -11.41
N CYS A 202 3.32 -6.15 -10.68
CA CYS A 202 2.46 -7.32 -10.48
C CYS A 202 1.35 -7.32 -11.52
N ASP A 203 1.38 -8.27 -12.43
CA ASP A 203 0.38 -8.41 -13.49
C ASP A 203 -0.95 -8.96 -12.95
N MET A 204 -2.01 -8.17 -13.08
CA MET A 204 -3.37 -8.49 -12.66
C MET A 204 -4.24 -9.04 -13.79
N SER A 205 -3.77 -9.03 -15.05
CA SER A 205 -4.59 -9.32 -16.23
C SER A 205 -5.29 -10.67 -16.16
N LYS A 206 -4.53 -11.72 -15.82
CA LYS A 206 -5.09 -13.07 -15.66
C LYS A 206 -6.07 -13.18 -14.50
N TYR A 207 -5.80 -12.46 -13.40
CA TYR A 207 -6.65 -12.46 -12.23
C TYR A 207 -7.98 -11.77 -12.52
N ILE A 208 -7.94 -10.63 -13.22
CA ILE A 208 -9.15 -9.93 -13.69
C ILE A 208 -9.99 -10.84 -14.60
N ALA A 209 -9.35 -11.52 -15.55
CA ALA A 209 -10.04 -12.43 -16.47
C ALA A 209 -10.73 -13.64 -15.77
N TYR A 210 -10.34 -13.97 -14.54
CA TYR A 210 -11.02 -15.00 -13.75
C TYR A 210 -12.17 -14.48 -12.90
N ILE A 211 -12.19 -13.16 -12.63
CA ILE A 211 -13.23 -12.52 -11.82
C ILE A 211 -14.44 -12.15 -12.69
N ILE A 212 -14.19 -11.77 -13.96
CA ILE A 212 -15.24 -11.43 -14.94
C ILE A 212 -15.84 -12.72 -15.53
#